data_c72e3c41fbcb1b24db22628345d13d9b
#
_entry.id   c72e3c41fbcb1b24db22628345d13d9b
#
_cell.length_a   1.000
_cell.length_b   1.000
_cell.length_c   1.000
_cell.angle_alpha   90.00
_cell.angle_beta   90.00
_cell.angle_gamma   90.00
#
_symmetry.space_group_name_H-M   'P 1'
#
loop_
_entity.id
_entity.type
_entity.pdbx_description
1 polymer ?
#
loop_
_entity_poly.entity_id
_entity_poly.type
_entity_poly.pdbx_seq_one_letter_code
_entity_poly.pdbx_strand_id
1 'polypeptide(L)'
;MEENLRHVIFTFLDNSKLKLSWPKQGSKDPQIFATQLKKSLEADRFVAEVEGQLMVIPMRNVKYLIVSPAPRALPQGIVRSARLGT
;
A
#
# COMPACT_ATOMS: atom_id res chain seq x y z
N MET A 1 -5.89 8.73 -17.42
CA MET A 1 -4.48 8.81 -17.07
C MET A 1 -4.20 7.94 -15.86
N GLU A 2 -3.14 7.20 -15.95
CA GLU A 2 -2.80 6.30 -14.86
C GLU A 2 -2.37 7.02 -13.60
N GLU A 3 -2.11 8.32 -13.72
CA GLU A 3 -1.77 9.12 -12.55
C GLU A 3 -2.88 9.15 -11.51
N ASN A 4 -4.11 8.83 -11.94
CA ASN A 4 -5.23 8.83 -11.01
C ASN A 4 -5.36 7.52 -10.24
N LEU A 5 -4.46 6.60 -10.47
CA LEU A 5 -4.49 5.30 -9.79
C LEU A 5 -3.39 5.23 -8.73
N ARG A 6 -3.72 4.54 -7.67
CA ARG A 6 -2.76 4.14 -6.64
C ARG A 6 -2.54 2.66 -6.77
N HIS A 7 -1.28 2.23 -6.70
CA HIS A 7 -0.93 0.82 -6.82
C HIS A 7 -0.21 0.36 -5.57
N VAL A 8 -0.50 -0.85 -5.14
CA VAL A 8 0.24 -1.51 -4.08
C VAL A 8 0.65 -2.88 -4.59
N ILE A 9 1.93 -3.17 -4.52
CA ILE A 9 2.46 -4.46 -4.93
C ILE A 9 2.99 -5.15 -3.69
N PHE A 10 2.37 -6.27 -3.33
CA PHE A 10 2.81 -7.10 -2.21
C PHE A 10 3.76 -8.17 -2.74
N THR A 11 4.88 -8.37 -2.04
CA THR A 11 5.74 -9.52 -2.27
C THR A 11 5.65 -10.39 -1.02
N PHE A 12 5.22 -11.63 -1.21
CA PHE A 12 5.01 -12.54 -0.10
C PHE A 12 6.29 -13.32 0.22
N LEU A 13 6.27 -14.05 1.33
CA LEU A 13 7.45 -14.76 1.80
C LEU A 13 7.94 -15.81 0.79
N ASP A 14 7.03 -16.35 -0.03
CA ASP A 14 7.42 -17.30 -1.07
C ASP A 14 7.83 -16.62 -2.38
N ASN A 15 7.98 -15.29 -2.34
CA ASN A 15 8.37 -14.46 -3.49
C ASN A 15 7.28 -14.29 -4.54
N SER A 16 6.08 -14.79 -4.32
CA SER A 16 4.96 -14.47 -5.19
C SER A 16 4.54 -13.02 -4.98
N LYS A 17 3.85 -12.46 -5.97
CA LYS A 17 3.48 -11.05 -5.95
C LYS A 17 2.00 -10.88 -6.23
N LEU A 18 1.44 -9.84 -5.64
CA LEU A 18 0.05 -9.46 -5.86
C LEU A 18 0.00 -7.94 -6.02
N LYS A 19 -0.62 -7.48 -7.09
CA LYS A 19 -0.77 -6.05 -7.34
C LYS A 19 -2.24 -5.67 -7.20
N LEU A 20 -2.51 -4.67 -6.39
CA LEU A 20 -3.82 -4.06 -6.27
C LEU A 20 -3.73 -2.62 -6.76
N SER A 21 -4.80 -2.16 -7.42
CA SER A 21 -4.87 -0.79 -7.92
C SER A 21 -6.26 -0.25 -7.66
N TRP A 22 -6.33 1.03 -7.32
CA TRP A 22 -7.62 1.68 -7.13
C TRP A 22 -7.48 3.16 -7.45
N PRO A 23 -8.61 3.84 -7.78
CA PRO A 23 -8.55 5.27 -8.06
C PRO A 23 -8.18 6.05 -6.79
N LYS A 24 -7.37 7.09 -6.97
CA LYS A 24 -7.11 8.01 -5.88
C LYS A 24 -8.39 8.72 -5.49
N GLN A 25 -8.47 9.12 -4.22
CA GLN A 25 -9.68 9.69 -3.66
C GLN A 25 -9.58 11.21 -3.56
N GLY A 26 -9.24 11.85 -4.68
CA GLY A 26 -9.19 13.29 -4.77
C GLY A 26 -8.08 13.90 -3.93
N SER A 27 -8.29 15.14 -3.51
CA SER A 27 -7.26 15.87 -2.77
C SER A 27 -7.00 15.30 -1.38
N LYS A 28 -7.92 14.51 -0.85
CA LYS A 28 -7.75 13.89 0.47
C LYS A 28 -7.09 12.52 0.40
N ASP A 29 -6.81 12.04 -0.81
CA ASP A 29 -6.27 10.69 -0.99
C ASP A 29 -5.01 10.43 -0.16
N PRO A 30 -4.01 11.34 -0.11
CA PRO A 30 -2.80 11.03 0.65
C PRO A 30 -3.07 10.81 2.14
N GLN A 31 -3.97 11.60 2.73
CA GLN A 31 -4.29 11.45 4.14
C GLN A 31 -5.07 10.18 4.41
N ILE A 32 -6.04 9.88 3.53
CA ILE A 32 -6.84 8.67 3.66
C ILE A 32 -5.95 7.44 3.57
N PHE A 33 -5.07 7.42 2.58
CA PHE A 33 -4.21 6.26 2.41
C PHE A 33 -3.22 6.11 3.54
N ALA A 34 -2.63 7.23 4.02
CA ALA A 34 -1.69 7.17 5.14
C ALA A 34 -2.37 6.59 6.38
N THR A 35 -3.62 6.98 6.63
CA THR A 35 -4.36 6.45 7.76
C THR A 35 -4.62 4.95 7.60
N GLN A 36 -5.02 4.53 6.41
CA GLN A 36 -5.29 3.12 6.15
C GLN A 36 -4.02 2.29 6.28
N LEU A 37 -2.91 2.81 5.77
CA LEU A 37 -1.64 2.11 5.86
C LEU A 37 -1.24 1.93 7.32
N LYS A 38 -1.37 2.98 8.12
CA LYS A 38 -1.03 2.90 9.53
C LYS A 38 -1.88 1.84 10.23
N LYS A 39 -3.18 1.84 9.96
CA LYS A 39 -4.07 0.85 10.58
C LYS A 39 -3.71 -0.56 10.16
N SER A 40 -3.36 -0.76 8.89
CA SER A 40 -2.97 -2.08 8.41
C SER A 40 -1.73 -2.59 9.11
N LEU A 41 -0.74 -1.71 9.31
CA LEU A 41 0.48 -2.10 9.98
C LEU A 41 0.23 -2.43 11.45
N GLU A 42 -0.65 -1.67 12.10
CA GLU A 42 -0.97 -1.93 13.50
C GLU A 42 -1.81 -3.18 13.68
N ALA A 43 -2.71 -3.45 12.75
CA ALA A 43 -3.59 -4.62 12.82
C ALA A 43 -2.96 -5.87 12.24
N ASP A 44 -1.79 -5.76 11.65
CA ASP A 44 -1.07 -6.88 11.05
C ASP A 44 -1.86 -7.52 9.91
N ARG A 45 -2.69 -6.72 9.23
CA ARG A 45 -3.42 -7.20 8.07
C ARG A 45 -3.86 -6.03 7.21
N PHE A 46 -3.94 -6.29 5.91
CA PHE A 46 -4.45 -5.35 4.93
C PHE A 46 -5.76 -5.89 4.40
N VAL A 47 -6.80 -5.06 4.39
CA VAL A 47 -8.14 -5.48 3.97
C VAL A 47 -8.58 -4.58 2.83
N ALA A 48 -9.08 -5.18 1.76
CA ALA A 48 -9.56 -4.44 0.61
C ALA A 48 -10.76 -5.14 0.00
N GLU A 49 -11.64 -4.33 -0.59
CA GLU A 49 -12.69 -4.89 -1.43
C GLU A 49 -12.17 -4.93 -2.86
N VAL A 50 -12.17 -6.11 -3.46
CA VAL A 50 -11.62 -6.34 -4.78
C VAL A 50 -12.67 -7.04 -5.62
N GLU A 51 -13.19 -6.33 -6.62
CA GLU A 51 -14.14 -6.90 -7.58
C GLU A 51 -15.33 -7.57 -6.88
N GLY A 52 -15.88 -6.88 -5.89
CA GLY A 52 -17.04 -7.38 -5.16
C GLY A 52 -16.73 -8.38 -4.08
N GLN A 53 -15.46 -8.67 -3.83
CA GLN A 53 -15.07 -9.62 -2.81
C GLN A 53 -14.18 -8.93 -1.79
N LEU A 54 -14.23 -9.43 -0.57
CA LEU A 54 -13.37 -8.93 0.50
C LEU A 54 -12.08 -9.73 0.52
N MET A 55 -10.96 -9.04 0.35
CA MET A 55 -9.64 -9.67 0.39
C MET A 55 -8.94 -9.26 1.67
N VAL A 56 -8.45 -10.23 2.41
CA VAL A 56 -7.71 -10.01 3.65
C VAL A 56 -6.32 -10.58 3.47
N ILE A 57 -5.31 -9.75 3.63
CA ILE A 57 -3.91 -10.15 3.47
C ILE A 57 -3.24 -10.08 4.83
N PRO A 58 -2.86 -11.23 5.43
CA PRO A 58 -2.09 -11.20 6.68
C PRO A 58 -0.72 -10.61 6.42
N MET A 59 -0.36 -9.55 7.16
CA MET A 59 0.91 -8.87 6.90
C MET A 59 2.11 -9.73 7.28
N ARG A 60 1.93 -10.71 8.17
CA ARG A 60 3.04 -11.61 8.52
C ARG A 60 3.51 -12.47 7.35
N ASN A 61 2.67 -12.60 6.31
CA ASN A 61 3.06 -13.33 5.10
C ASN A 61 3.69 -12.43 4.05
N VAL A 62 3.79 -11.15 4.32
CA VAL A 62 4.30 -10.17 3.37
C VAL A 62 5.75 -9.88 3.70
N LYS A 63 6.62 -10.08 2.71
CA LYS A 63 8.03 -9.76 2.84
C LYS A 63 8.23 -8.24 2.80
N TYR A 64 7.60 -7.58 1.83
CA TYR A 64 7.53 -6.13 1.74
C TYR A 64 6.43 -5.75 0.76
N LEU A 65 6.05 -4.49 0.77
CA LEU A 65 5.11 -3.97 -0.20
C LEU A 65 5.63 -2.64 -0.73
N ILE A 66 5.21 -2.31 -1.94
CA ILE A 66 5.61 -1.07 -2.60
C ILE A 66 4.34 -0.32 -2.97
N VAL A 67 4.28 0.94 -2.60
CA VAL A 67 3.15 1.82 -2.91
C VAL A 67 3.59 2.82 -3.96
N SER A 68 2.83 2.94 -5.03
CA SER A 68 3.16 3.84 -6.13
C SER A 68 1.91 4.56 -6.61
N PRO A 69 1.95 5.85 -6.78
CA PRO A 69 3.00 6.76 -6.30
C PRO A 69 2.94 6.87 -4.79
N ALA A 70 4.06 7.26 -4.18
CA ALA A 70 4.08 7.45 -2.74
C ALA A 70 3.13 8.58 -2.35
N PRO A 71 2.37 8.44 -1.26
CA PRO A 71 1.52 9.55 -0.83
C PRO A 71 2.37 10.71 -0.33
N ARG A 72 1.85 11.93 -0.50
CA ARG A 72 2.55 13.10 0.01
C ARG A 72 2.60 13.10 1.52
N ALA A 73 1.49 12.72 2.15
CA ALA A 73 1.40 12.66 3.61
C ALA A 73 1.85 11.29 4.03
N LEU A 74 2.95 11.22 4.77
CA LEU A 74 3.50 9.96 5.24
C LEU A 74 3.54 9.99 6.76
N PRO A 75 3.40 8.81 7.41
CA PRO A 75 3.57 8.75 8.86
C PRO A 75 4.98 9.19 9.25
N GLN A 76 5.13 9.59 10.49
CA GLN A 76 6.44 9.93 11.01
C GLN A 76 7.32 8.69 11.05
N GLY A 77 8.63 8.90 10.96
CA GLY A 77 9.58 7.80 10.99
C GLY A 77 9.88 7.21 9.65
N ILE A 78 9.31 7.77 8.58
CA ILE A 78 9.56 7.28 7.22
C ILE A 78 10.83 7.93 6.69
N VAL A 79 11.70 7.11 6.15
CA VAL A 79 12.90 7.60 5.46
C VAL A 79 12.48 8.09 4.07
N ARG A 80 12.82 9.33 3.77
CA ARG A 80 12.45 9.91 2.48
C ARG A 80 13.62 9.87 1.52
N SER A 81 13.29 9.80 0.23
CA SER A 81 14.26 9.89 -0.86
C SER A 81 15.34 8.81 -0.79
N ALA A 82 14.97 7.67 -0.23
CA ALA A 82 15.89 6.53 -0.22
C ALA A 82 16.07 5.98 -1.63
N ARG A 83 17.20 5.37 -1.87
CA ARG A 83 17.50 4.74 -3.16
C ARG A 83 17.81 3.28 -2.94
N LEU A 84 17.46 2.48 -3.94
CA LEU A 84 17.85 1.08 -3.91
C LEU A 84 19.34 0.96 -4.19
N GLY A 85 20.00 0.18 -3.33
CA GLY A 85 21.40 -0.11 -3.54
C GLY A 85 21.61 -1.30 -4.46
N THR A 86 22.84 -1.53 -4.86
CA THR A 86 23.20 -2.67 -5.70
C THR A 86 24.05 -3.66 -4.96
#